data_636532b8d007dea9d50d5acc383be590
#
_entry.id   636532b8d007dea9d50d5acc383be590
#
_cell.length_a   1.000
_cell.length_b   1.000
_cell.length_c   1.000
_cell.angle_alpha   90.00
_cell.angle_beta   90.00
_cell.angle_gamma   90.00
#
_symmetry.space_group_name_H-M   'P 1'
#
loop_
_entity.id
_entity.type
_entity.pdbx_description
1 polymer ?
#
loop_
_entity_poly.entity_id
_entity_poly.type
_entity_poly.pdbx_seq_one_letter_code
_entity_poly.pdbx_strand_id
1 'polypeptide(L)'
;MSAKIINFAWDFNTKRIMTPKEIRNQRLAEKMIKNLKRRNFEAIYCPTAAEAVEQVSAMIPDGSSVSWGGSMTIRDMGLTEALHKRSLKLLDRDLAADRDEAQRIYREAFSADFYLTSANAISEDGVIVNIDGNGNRVAAITFGPKKVILVIGLNKVAQDVNAALARARSTASPINAARFDIKTPCQVDGVCHNCNSPESICNYIHFMRNSHPAGRHTVVLVGEELGY
;
A
#
# COMPACT_ATOMS: atom_id res chain seq x y z
N MET A 1 -34.34 26.03 -9.97
CA MET A 1 -32.90 25.98 -10.25
C MET A 1 -32.63 24.73 -11.09
N SER A 2 -32.32 24.88 -12.37
CA SER A 2 -32.05 23.75 -13.26
C SER A 2 -30.64 23.22 -12.95
N ALA A 3 -30.55 22.04 -12.37
CA ALA A 3 -29.27 21.36 -12.19
C ALA A 3 -28.69 21.06 -13.57
N LYS A 4 -27.61 21.75 -13.95
CA LYS A 4 -26.85 21.41 -15.15
C LYS A 4 -26.37 19.98 -15.02
N ILE A 5 -26.85 19.10 -15.90
CA ILE A 5 -26.36 17.72 -16.01
C ILE A 5 -24.86 17.81 -16.31
N ILE A 6 -24.06 17.21 -15.44
CA ILE A 6 -22.61 17.14 -15.58
C ILE A 6 -22.30 16.37 -16.87
N ASN A 7 -21.52 16.97 -17.76
CA ASN A 7 -20.98 16.26 -18.92
C ASN A 7 -20.19 15.04 -18.41
N PHE A 8 -20.71 13.86 -18.68
CA PHE A 8 -20.02 12.60 -18.37
C PHE A 8 -18.71 12.57 -19.18
N ALA A 9 -17.59 12.41 -18.48
CA ALA A 9 -16.30 12.25 -19.13
C ALA A 9 -16.27 10.89 -19.86
N TRP A 10 -15.85 10.93 -21.13
CA TRP A 10 -15.66 9.74 -21.95
C TRP A 10 -14.30 9.14 -21.65
N ASP A 11 -14.27 7.86 -21.32
CA ASP A 11 -13.02 7.11 -21.17
C ASP A 11 -12.60 6.53 -22.52
N PHE A 12 -11.54 7.09 -23.09
CA PHE A 12 -11.02 6.69 -24.41
C PHE A 12 -10.41 5.28 -24.39
N ASN A 13 -9.92 4.80 -23.24
CA ASN A 13 -9.33 3.47 -23.13
C ASN A 13 -10.39 2.38 -23.11
N THR A 14 -11.46 2.56 -22.35
CA THR A 14 -12.54 1.57 -22.21
C THR A 14 -13.71 1.82 -23.15
N LYS A 15 -13.68 2.93 -23.94
CA LYS A 15 -14.75 3.36 -24.87
C LYS A 15 -16.12 3.44 -24.21
N ARG A 16 -16.18 3.92 -22.96
CA ARG A 16 -17.43 4.08 -22.20
C ARG A 16 -17.47 5.40 -21.44
N ILE A 17 -18.66 5.77 -21.00
CA ILE A 17 -18.86 6.92 -20.12
C ILE A 17 -18.45 6.54 -18.70
N MET A 18 -17.58 7.34 -18.08
CA MET A 18 -17.16 7.16 -16.70
C MET A 18 -18.31 7.42 -15.73
N THR A 19 -18.39 6.61 -14.69
CA THR A 19 -19.30 6.85 -13.58
C THR A 19 -18.86 8.06 -12.74
N PRO A 20 -19.77 8.70 -11.97
CA PRO A 20 -19.39 9.78 -11.06
C PRO A 20 -18.28 9.39 -10.07
N LYS A 21 -18.25 8.12 -9.58
CA LYS A 21 -17.20 7.61 -8.69
C LYS A 21 -15.84 7.58 -9.41
N GLU A 22 -15.78 7.13 -10.64
CA GLU A 22 -14.55 7.09 -11.43
C GLU A 22 -14.03 8.49 -11.76
N ILE A 23 -14.89 9.41 -12.13
CA ILE A 23 -14.53 10.83 -12.35
C ILE A 23 -13.94 11.43 -11.08
N ARG A 24 -14.59 11.21 -9.92
CA ARG A 24 -14.08 11.66 -8.62
C ARG A 24 -12.73 11.04 -8.31
N ASN A 25 -12.58 9.73 -8.51
CA ASN A 25 -11.35 9.00 -8.23
C ASN A 25 -10.18 9.49 -9.10
N GLN A 26 -10.41 9.73 -10.38
CA GLN A 26 -9.40 10.28 -11.28
C GLN A 26 -8.94 11.67 -10.81
N ARG A 27 -9.88 12.57 -10.51
CA ARG A 27 -9.56 13.94 -10.05
C ARG A 27 -8.78 13.93 -8.72
N LEU A 28 -9.16 13.05 -7.78
CA LEU A 28 -8.45 12.87 -6.53
C LEU A 28 -7.03 12.35 -6.78
N ALA A 29 -6.87 11.34 -7.61
CA ALA A 29 -5.56 10.77 -7.95
C ALA A 29 -4.64 11.81 -8.61
N GLU A 30 -5.15 12.61 -9.54
CA GLU A 30 -4.41 13.71 -10.18
C GLU A 30 -3.90 14.74 -9.15
N LYS A 31 -4.76 15.13 -8.19
CA LYS A 31 -4.37 16.00 -7.07
C LYS A 31 -3.28 15.36 -6.21
N MET A 32 -3.48 14.10 -5.83
CA MET A 32 -2.53 13.37 -4.99
C MET A 32 -1.18 13.15 -5.67
N ILE A 33 -1.15 12.84 -6.97
CA ILE A 33 0.09 12.71 -7.75
C ILE A 33 0.90 14.01 -7.68
N LYS A 34 0.26 15.16 -7.83
CA LYS A 34 0.93 16.47 -7.70
C LYS A 34 1.54 16.66 -6.29
N ASN A 35 0.80 16.29 -5.26
CA ASN A 35 1.25 16.41 -3.88
C ASN A 35 2.40 15.43 -3.56
N LEU A 36 2.29 14.17 -4.01
CA LEU A 36 3.34 13.16 -3.86
C LEU A 36 4.63 13.56 -4.56
N LYS A 37 4.56 14.09 -5.80
CA LYS A 37 5.74 14.59 -6.53
C LYS A 37 6.43 15.76 -5.81
N ARG A 38 5.69 16.67 -5.15
CA ARG A 38 6.26 17.71 -4.30
C ARG A 38 7.01 17.15 -3.08
N ARG A 39 6.69 15.92 -2.68
CA ARG A 39 7.31 15.16 -1.59
C ARG A 39 8.37 14.17 -2.10
N ASN A 40 8.86 14.36 -3.33
CA ASN A 40 9.89 13.56 -3.98
C ASN A 40 9.51 12.08 -4.21
N PHE A 41 8.24 11.70 -4.14
CA PHE A 41 7.78 10.40 -4.59
C PHE A 41 7.61 10.37 -6.11
N GLU A 42 7.89 9.21 -6.71
CA GLU A 42 7.25 8.88 -7.99
C GLU A 42 5.81 8.47 -7.72
N ALA A 43 4.89 8.83 -8.62
CA ALA A 43 3.48 8.50 -8.43
C ALA A 43 2.76 8.33 -9.77
N ILE A 44 1.94 7.27 -9.83
CA ILE A 44 1.04 6.98 -10.96
C ILE A 44 -0.35 6.62 -10.44
N TYR A 45 -1.33 6.63 -11.33
CA TYR A 45 -2.69 6.17 -11.07
C TYR A 45 -3.06 5.09 -12.07
N CYS A 46 -3.63 4.01 -11.57
CA CYS A 46 -4.23 2.93 -12.32
C CYS A 46 -5.72 2.84 -11.96
N PRO A 47 -6.65 2.99 -12.90
CA PRO A 47 -8.08 2.82 -12.65
C PRO A 47 -8.44 1.48 -12.00
N THR A 48 -7.76 0.40 -12.40
CA THR A 48 -8.04 -0.97 -11.95
C THR A 48 -6.83 -1.67 -11.31
N ALA A 49 -7.09 -2.70 -10.54
CA ALA A 49 -6.07 -3.58 -9.97
C ALA A 49 -5.28 -4.31 -11.07
N ALA A 50 -5.94 -4.72 -12.14
CA ALA A 50 -5.28 -5.40 -13.28
C ALA A 50 -4.23 -4.50 -13.94
N GLU A 51 -4.58 -3.24 -14.25
CA GLU A 51 -3.64 -2.27 -14.78
C GLU A 51 -2.48 -2.00 -13.82
N ALA A 52 -2.76 -1.95 -12.50
CA ALA A 52 -1.72 -1.77 -11.50
C ALA A 52 -0.75 -2.97 -11.46
N VAL A 53 -1.22 -4.20 -11.61
CA VAL A 53 -0.36 -5.41 -11.72
C VAL A 53 0.56 -5.31 -12.93
N GLU A 54 0.02 -4.91 -14.09
CA GLU A 54 0.83 -4.75 -15.31
C GLU A 54 1.89 -3.66 -15.14
N GLN A 55 1.50 -2.48 -14.65
CA GLN A 55 2.42 -1.35 -14.44
C GLN A 55 3.51 -1.66 -13.43
N VAL A 56 3.17 -2.24 -12.27
CA VAL A 56 4.15 -2.62 -11.25
C VAL A 56 5.09 -3.70 -11.79
N SER A 57 4.56 -4.69 -12.50
CA SER A 57 5.38 -5.75 -13.11
C SER A 57 6.37 -5.18 -14.13
N ALA A 58 5.94 -4.22 -14.94
CA ALA A 58 6.81 -3.55 -15.93
C ALA A 58 7.92 -2.69 -15.29
N MET A 59 7.71 -2.18 -14.06
CA MET A 59 8.72 -1.41 -13.34
C MET A 59 9.89 -2.27 -12.84
N ILE A 60 9.74 -3.60 -12.77
CA ILE A 60 10.72 -4.51 -12.19
C ILE A 60 11.43 -5.27 -13.30
N PRO A 61 12.72 -4.99 -13.58
CA PRO A 61 13.49 -5.75 -14.58
C PRO A 61 13.66 -7.22 -14.18
N ASP A 62 13.73 -8.10 -15.17
CA ASP A 62 14.06 -9.51 -14.93
C ASP A 62 15.44 -9.64 -14.30
N GLY A 63 15.61 -10.66 -13.47
CA GLY A 63 16.83 -10.89 -12.68
C GLY A 63 16.91 -10.06 -11.39
N SER A 64 16.00 -9.07 -11.17
CA SER A 64 15.97 -8.29 -9.93
C SER A 64 15.64 -9.15 -8.73
N SER A 65 16.18 -8.77 -7.57
CA SER A 65 15.74 -9.29 -6.27
C SER A 65 14.53 -8.52 -5.76
N VAL A 66 13.46 -9.24 -5.38
CA VAL A 66 12.19 -8.67 -4.97
C VAL A 66 11.71 -9.29 -3.68
N SER A 67 11.31 -8.46 -2.73
CA SER A 67 10.66 -8.90 -1.50
C SER A 67 9.40 -8.11 -1.22
N TRP A 68 8.59 -8.54 -0.27
CA TRP A 68 7.35 -7.85 0.10
C TRP A 68 6.96 -8.05 1.57
N GLY A 69 6.13 -7.11 2.05
CA GLY A 69 5.46 -7.22 3.34
C GLY A 69 4.20 -8.09 3.29
N GLY A 70 3.62 -8.39 4.46
CA GLY A 70 2.36 -9.14 4.58
C GLY A 70 1.13 -8.33 4.15
N SER A 71 1.16 -7.76 2.96
CA SER A 71 0.11 -6.87 2.44
C SER A 71 -1.00 -7.65 1.74
N MET A 72 -2.21 -7.58 2.27
CA MET A 72 -3.39 -8.14 1.57
C MET A 72 -3.62 -7.45 0.23
N THR A 73 -3.38 -6.14 0.15
CA THR A 73 -3.52 -5.39 -1.11
C THR A 73 -2.79 -6.05 -2.28
N ILE A 74 -1.48 -6.34 -2.13
CA ILE A 74 -0.68 -6.90 -3.22
C ILE A 74 -1.01 -8.36 -3.50
N ARG A 75 -1.53 -9.09 -2.51
CA ARG A 75 -1.99 -10.49 -2.68
C ARG A 75 -3.34 -10.54 -3.40
N ASP A 76 -4.35 -9.83 -2.86
CA ASP A 76 -5.72 -9.89 -3.35
C ASP A 76 -5.84 -9.43 -4.81
N MET A 77 -4.95 -8.51 -5.25
CA MET A 77 -4.87 -8.07 -6.65
C MET A 77 -4.10 -9.03 -7.57
N GLY A 78 -3.50 -10.11 -7.05
CA GLY A 78 -2.76 -11.10 -7.83
C GLY A 78 -1.34 -10.68 -8.23
N LEU A 79 -0.78 -9.63 -7.58
CA LEU A 79 0.57 -9.15 -7.93
C LEU A 79 1.65 -10.16 -7.55
N THR A 80 1.55 -10.81 -6.40
CA THR A 80 2.50 -11.84 -5.96
C THR A 80 2.53 -13.02 -6.92
N GLU A 81 1.38 -13.50 -7.37
CA GLU A 81 1.24 -14.58 -8.35
C GLU A 81 1.82 -14.19 -9.73
N ALA A 82 1.66 -12.93 -10.13
CA ALA A 82 2.23 -12.43 -11.37
C ALA A 82 3.78 -12.41 -11.31
N LEU A 83 4.36 -12.04 -10.17
CA LEU A 83 5.81 -12.01 -9.99
C LEU A 83 6.42 -13.42 -9.92
N HIS A 84 5.73 -14.39 -9.34
CA HIS A 84 6.17 -15.79 -9.32
C HIS A 84 6.30 -16.41 -10.73
N LYS A 85 5.63 -15.86 -11.73
CA LYS A 85 5.71 -16.32 -13.13
C LYS A 85 6.88 -15.70 -13.91
N ARG A 86 7.67 -14.83 -13.28
CA ARG A 86 8.75 -14.09 -13.91
C ARG A 86 10.13 -14.59 -13.48
N SER A 87 11.15 -14.26 -14.26
CA SER A 87 12.56 -14.56 -13.95
C SER A 87 13.13 -13.58 -12.91
N LEU A 88 12.67 -13.68 -11.66
CA LEU A 88 13.06 -12.82 -10.55
C LEU A 88 13.68 -13.63 -9.40
N LYS A 89 14.50 -12.97 -8.57
CA LYS A 89 15.01 -13.53 -7.31
C LYS A 89 14.04 -13.16 -6.20
N LEU A 90 13.03 -13.99 -5.94
CA LEU A 90 12.01 -13.72 -4.97
C LEU A 90 12.47 -14.07 -3.55
N LEU A 91 12.42 -13.11 -2.65
CA LEU A 91 12.64 -13.26 -1.21
C LEU A 91 11.27 -13.32 -0.53
N ASP A 92 10.58 -14.45 -0.72
CA ASP A 92 9.23 -14.68 -0.26
C ASP A 92 9.22 -15.45 1.07
N ARG A 93 8.94 -14.75 2.15
CA ARG A 93 8.87 -15.32 3.50
C ARG A 93 7.68 -16.29 3.70
N ASP A 94 6.66 -16.21 2.84
CA ASP A 94 5.48 -17.06 2.98
C ASP A 94 5.76 -18.48 2.48
N LEU A 95 6.89 -18.66 1.78
CA LEU A 95 7.43 -19.94 1.35
C LEU A 95 8.53 -20.47 2.28
N ALA A 96 8.87 -19.75 3.36
CA ALA A 96 9.88 -20.18 4.32
C ALA A 96 9.45 -21.50 5.01
N ALA A 97 10.40 -22.42 5.10
CA ALA A 97 10.17 -23.72 5.70
C ALA A 97 9.92 -23.64 7.23
N ASP A 98 10.52 -22.64 7.87
CA ASP A 98 10.41 -22.41 9.31
C ASP A 98 10.54 -20.92 9.67
N ARG A 99 10.47 -20.65 10.99
CA ARG A 99 10.55 -19.28 11.52
C ARG A 99 11.94 -18.67 11.35
N ASP A 100 12.99 -19.44 11.40
CA ASP A 100 14.37 -18.93 11.30
C ASP A 100 14.67 -18.54 9.87
N GLU A 101 14.22 -19.32 8.90
CA GLU A 101 14.28 -18.97 7.50
C GLU A 101 13.46 -17.71 7.21
N ALA A 102 12.24 -17.59 7.71
CA ALA A 102 11.44 -16.38 7.59
C ALA A 102 12.17 -15.14 8.15
N GLN A 103 12.85 -15.28 9.28
CA GLN A 103 13.64 -14.21 9.89
C GLN A 103 14.87 -13.85 9.04
N ARG A 104 15.51 -14.83 8.39
CA ARG A 104 16.59 -14.60 7.43
C ARG A 104 16.11 -13.81 6.23
N ILE A 105 14.98 -14.21 5.63
CA ILE A 105 14.36 -13.53 4.49
C ILE A 105 14.00 -12.08 4.85
N TYR A 106 13.46 -11.79 6.04
CA TYR A 106 13.20 -10.42 6.48
C TYR A 106 14.47 -9.55 6.49
N ARG A 107 15.62 -10.10 6.87
CA ARG A 107 16.89 -9.35 6.86
C ARG A 107 17.44 -9.20 5.45
N GLU A 108 17.37 -10.24 4.63
CA GLU A 108 17.81 -10.20 3.22
C GLU A 108 16.99 -9.20 2.41
N ALA A 109 15.70 -9.01 2.74
CA ALA A 109 14.83 -8.02 2.11
C ALA A 109 15.40 -6.59 2.15
N PHE A 110 16.23 -6.25 3.15
CA PHE A 110 16.89 -4.93 3.21
C PHE A 110 17.91 -4.70 2.09
N SER A 111 18.41 -5.76 1.48
CA SER A 111 19.36 -5.70 0.36
C SER A 111 18.70 -5.92 -1.01
N ALA A 112 17.39 -6.07 -1.05
CA ALA A 112 16.65 -6.32 -2.28
C ALA A 112 16.69 -5.10 -3.22
N ASP A 113 16.58 -5.36 -4.53
CA ASP A 113 16.42 -4.28 -5.51
C ASP A 113 15.06 -3.61 -5.39
N PHE A 114 14.01 -4.40 -5.16
CA PHE A 114 12.63 -3.91 -5.00
C PHE A 114 11.96 -4.47 -3.74
N TYR A 115 11.21 -3.60 -3.06
CA TYR A 115 10.33 -3.98 -1.97
C TYR A 115 8.90 -3.53 -2.26
N LEU A 116 7.97 -4.48 -2.24
CA LEU A 116 6.56 -4.21 -2.53
C LEU A 116 5.75 -4.19 -1.25
N THR A 117 4.87 -3.23 -1.14
CA THR A 117 4.01 -3.08 0.04
C THR A 117 2.76 -2.26 -0.30
N SER A 118 1.96 -2.00 0.73
CA SER A 118 0.89 -1.02 0.74
C SER A 118 1.04 -0.09 1.94
N ALA A 119 0.06 0.76 2.16
CA ALA A 119 -0.05 1.60 3.35
C ALA A 119 -1.31 1.24 4.14
N ASN A 120 -1.34 1.58 5.43
CA ASN A 120 -2.57 1.53 6.23
C ASN A 120 -3.47 2.74 5.94
N ALA A 121 -2.88 3.88 5.62
CA ALA A 121 -3.58 5.07 5.13
C ALA A 121 -2.61 6.02 4.41
N ILE A 122 -3.16 6.92 3.62
CA ILE A 122 -2.44 8.04 3.01
C ILE A 122 -3.33 9.28 3.06
N SER A 123 -2.75 10.43 3.42
CA SER A 123 -3.47 11.70 3.39
C SER A 123 -3.52 12.29 1.97
N GLU A 124 -4.52 13.12 1.67
CA GLU A 124 -4.65 13.78 0.37
C GLU A 124 -3.43 14.65 0.02
N ASP A 125 -2.73 15.16 1.02
CA ASP A 125 -1.48 15.92 0.82
C ASP A 125 -0.24 15.03 0.66
N GLY A 126 -0.39 13.68 0.72
CA GLY A 126 0.63 12.70 0.37
C GLY A 126 1.51 12.22 1.54
N VAL A 127 1.09 12.39 2.80
CA VAL A 127 1.75 11.73 3.94
C VAL A 127 1.25 10.30 4.08
N ILE A 128 2.16 9.34 4.10
CA ILE A 128 1.83 7.91 4.21
C ILE A 128 1.92 7.48 5.66
N VAL A 129 0.88 6.77 6.14
CA VAL A 129 0.79 6.27 7.52
C VAL A 129 0.79 4.75 7.52
N ASN A 130 1.69 4.18 8.32
CA ASN A 130 1.77 2.74 8.54
C ASN A 130 1.79 2.42 10.03
N ILE A 131 1.09 1.35 10.41
CA ILE A 131 1.16 0.71 11.73
C ILE A 131 1.74 -0.68 11.55
N ASP A 132 2.73 -1.04 12.38
CA ASP A 132 3.47 -2.29 12.24
C ASP A 132 3.69 -2.95 13.60
N GLY A 133 3.67 -4.29 13.62
CA GLY A 133 3.90 -5.08 14.84
C GLY A 133 5.39 -5.27 15.14
N ASN A 134 6.15 -5.76 14.17
CA ASN A 134 7.57 -6.11 14.33
C ASN A 134 8.54 -5.02 13.85
N GLY A 135 8.03 -4.02 13.14
CA GLY A 135 8.85 -2.96 12.57
C GLY A 135 9.60 -3.32 11.28
N ASN A 136 9.57 -4.60 10.87
CA ASN A 136 10.31 -5.09 9.69
C ASN A 136 9.85 -4.42 8.39
N ARG A 137 8.54 -4.24 8.19
CA ARG A 137 7.98 -3.59 7.00
C ARG A 137 8.32 -2.10 6.98
N VAL A 138 8.08 -1.39 8.07
CA VAL A 138 8.37 0.05 8.12
C VAL A 138 9.86 0.33 8.07
N ALA A 139 10.71 -0.55 8.59
CA ALA A 139 12.16 -0.47 8.44
C ALA A 139 12.57 -0.62 6.96
N ALA A 140 12.04 -1.61 6.22
CA ALA A 140 12.31 -1.80 4.79
C ALA A 140 11.78 -0.62 3.95
N ILE A 141 10.64 -0.04 4.31
CA ILE A 141 10.13 1.19 3.68
C ILE A 141 11.12 2.34 3.93
N THR A 142 11.58 2.54 5.17
CA THR A 142 12.43 3.67 5.55
C THR A 142 13.84 3.53 5.00
N PHE A 143 14.45 2.34 5.15
CA PHE A 143 15.83 2.07 4.75
C PHE A 143 16.00 0.62 4.27
N GLY A 144 16.92 0.39 3.35
CA GLY A 144 17.31 -0.93 2.86
C GLY A 144 17.11 -1.07 1.35
N PRO A 145 15.98 -1.58 0.85
CA PRO A 145 15.77 -1.84 -0.57
C PRO A 145 16.03 -0.63 -1.46
N LYS A 146 16.60 -0.86 -2.64
CA LYS A 146 16.94 0.23 -3.58
C LYS A 146 15.70 1.00 -4.04
N LYS A 147 14.60 0.29 -4.28
CA LYS A 147 13.29 0.84 -4.67
C LYS A 147 12.18 0.25 -3.80
N VAL A 148 11.22 1.08 -3.45
CA VAL A 148 10.01 0.67 -2.72
C VAL A 148 8.78 1.04 -3.54
N ILE A 149 7.93 0.08 -3.85
CA ILE A 149 6.67 0.32 -4.55
C ILE A 149 5.52 0.13 -3.57
N LEU A 150 4.75 1.19 -3.35
CA LEU A 150 3.57 1.18 -2.49
C LEU A 150 2.32 1.18 -3.38
N VAL A 151 1.58 0.08 -3.38
CA VAL A 151 0.29 0.00 -4.07
C VAL A 151 -0.82 0.36 -3.08
N ILE A 152 -1.59 1.40 -3.38
CA ILE A 152 -2.56 1.97 -2.44
C ILE A 152 -3.90 2.17 -3.13
N GLY A 153 -4.92 1.41 -2.72
CA GLY A 153 -6.29 1.64 -3.15
C GLY A 153 -6.82 2.98 -2.62
N LEU A 154 -7.64 3.67 -3.42
CA LEU A 154 -8.22 4.96 -3.01
C LEU A 154 -9.15 4.89 -1.79
N ASN A 155 -9.57 3.67 -1.39
CA ASN A 155 -10.25 3.41 -0.12
C ASN A 155 -9.38 3.74 1.12
N LYS A 156 -8.06 3.90 0.96
CA LYS A 156 -7.13 4.22 2.04
C LYS A 156 -6.78 5.71 2.14
N VAL A 157 -7.37 6.53 1.29
CA VAL A 157 -7.14 7.98 1.30
C VAL A 157 -7.98 8.64 2.39
N ALA A 158 -7.34 9.50 3.17
CA ALA A 158 -7.97 10.32 4.20
C ALA A 158 -7.66 11.80 3.95
N GLN A 159 -8.48 12.70 4.47
CA GLN A 159 -8.41 14.13 4.21
C GLN A 159 -7.06 14.74 4.59
N ASP A 160 -6.56 14.39 5.78
CA ASP A 160 -5.29 14.87 6.33
C ASP A 160 -4.56 13.78 7.12
N VAL A 161 -3.40 14.10 7.67
CA VAL A 161 -2.57 13.14 8.40
C VAL A 161 -3.23 12.62 9.68
N ASN A 162 -4.06 13.42 10.36
CA ASN A 162 -4.76 12.99 11.56
C ASN A 162 -5.89 12.01 11.21
N ALA A 163 -6.64 12.31 10.17
CA ALA A 163 -7.65 11.41 9.62
C ALA A 163 -7.02 10.12 9.08
N ALA A 164 -5.82 10.19 8.48
CA ALA A 164 -5.07 9.01 8.02
C ALA A 164 -4.63 8.15 9.22
N LEU A 165 -4.12 8.74 10.29
CA LEU A 165 -3.79 8.01 11.52
C LEU A 165 -5.04 7.40 12.16
N ALA A 166 -6.14 8.16 12.23
CA ALA A 166 -7.41 7.65 12.75
C ALA A 166 -7.88 6.43 11.95
N ARG A 167 -7.87 6.50 10.62
CA ARG A 167 -8.20 5.37 9.74
C ARG A 167 -7.28 4.16 9.97
N ALA A 168 -5.97 4.39 10.02
CA ALA A 168 -5.01 3.33 10.24
C ALA A 168 -5.26 2.58 11.56
N ARG A 169 -5.65 3.30 12.61
CA ARG A 169 -5.95 2.75 13.95
C ARG A 169 -7.35 2.14 14.05
N SER A 170 -8.37 2.85 13.57
CA SER A 170 -9.77 2.45 13.79
C SER A 170 -10.30 1.44 12.76
N THR A 171 -9.69 1.40 11.58
CA THR A 171 -10.13 0.52 10.48
C THR A 171 -9.08 -0.53 10.16
N ALA A 172 -7.89 -0.12 9.72
CA ALA A 172 -6.90 -1.07 9.22
C ALA A 172 -6.36 -2.00 10.31
N SER A 173 -6.06 -1.48 11.51
CA SER A 173 -5.46 -2.29 12.57
C SER A 173 -6.41 -3.35 13.14
N PRO A 174 -7.68 -3.07 13.49
CA PRO A 174 -8.61 -4.10 13.95
C PRO A 174 -8.85 -5.19 12.89
N ILE A 175 -9.06 -4.80 11.62
CA ILE A 175 -9.24 -5.77 10.53
C ILE A 175 -7.97 -6.63 10.37
N ASN A 176 -6.78 -6.01 10.43
CA ASN A 176 -5.54 -6.77 10.36
C ASN A 176 -5.34 -7.70 11.57
N ALA A 177 -5.72 -7.26 12.77
CA ALA A 177 -5.66 -8.08 13.98
C ALA A 177 -6.50 -9.36 13.85
N ALA A 178 -7.69 -9.27 13.24
CA ALA A 178 -8.58 -10.40 13.01
C ALA A 178 -7.99 -11.55 12.16
N ARG A 179 -6.84 -11.33 11.51
CA ARG A 179 -6.12 -12.38 10.74
C ARG A 179 -5.26 -13.29 11.61
N PHE A 180 -5.05 -12.93 12.86
CA PHE A 180 -4.12 -13.61 13.76
C PHE A 180 -4.87 -14.14 14.97
N ASP A 181 -4.39 -15.24 15.51
CA ASP A 181 -4.85 -15.74 16.82
C ASP A 181 -4.04 -15.00 17.92
N ILE A 182 -4.54 -13.82 18.31
CA ILE A 182 -3.93 -12.94 19.31
C ILE A 182 -4.98 -12.41 20.28
N LYS A 183 -4.55 -12.18 21.52
CA LYS A 183 -5.42 -11.69 22.60
C LYS A 183 -5.33 -10.18 22.75
N THR A 184 -5.99 -9.47 21.86
CA THR A 184 -6.09 -8.00 21.90
C THR A 184 -7.55 -7.55 22.05
N PRO A 185 -7.84 -6.41 22.68
CA PRO A 185 -9.22 -5.94 22.87
C PRO A 185 -10.00 -5.83 21.55
N CYS A 186 -9.37 -5.39 20.48
CA CYS A 186 -10.01 -5.26 19.16
C CYS A 186 -10.41 -6.60 18.51
N GLN A 187 -9.90 -7.74 18.99
CA GLN A 187 -10.40 -9.05 18.59
C GLN A 187 -11.78 -9.36 19.15
N VAL A 188 -12.15 -8.71 20.27
CA VAL A 188 -13.42 -8.97 20.95
C VAL A 188 -14.57 -8.18 20.31
N ASP A 189 -14.34 -6.91 19.98
CA ASP A 189 -15.40 -6.00 19.55
C ASP A 189 -15.13 -5.26 18.22
N GLY A 190 -13.97 -5.51 17.59
CA GLY A 190 -13.59 -4.88 16.32
C GLY A 190 -13.15 -3.42 16.42
N VAL A 191 -13.06 -2.85 17.63
CA VAL A 191 -12.75 -1.43 17.86
C VAL A 191 -11.33 -1.26 18.40
N CYS A 192 -10.62 -0.22 17.94
CA CYS A 192 -9.29 0.11 18.45
C CYS A 192 -9.36 0.76 19.84
N HIS A 193 -8.80 0.09 20.84
CA HIS A 193 -8.74 0.56 22.23
C HIS A 193 -7.45 1.31 22.57
N ASN A 194 -6.57 1.59 21.59
CA ASN A 194 -5.24 2.11 21.87
C ASN A 194 -4.50 1.30 22.95
N CYS A 195 -4.63 -0.01 22.87
CA CYS A 195 -4.17 -0.92 23.90
C CYS A 195 -2.64 -1.05 23.95
N ASN A 196 -2.15 -1.51 25.10
CA ASN A 196 -0.76 -1.91 25.31
C ASN A 196 -0.69 -3.43 25.60
N SER A 197 -1.44 -4.22 24.82
CA SER A 197 -1.45 -5.67 24.95
C SER A 197 -0.09 -6.26 24.61
N PRO A 198 0.39 -7.29 25.35
CA PRO A 198 1.63 -7.99 24.99
C PRO A 198 1.63 -8.61 23.59
N GLU A 199 0.46 -8.95 23.06
CA GLU A 199 0.29 -9.52 21.72
C GLU A 199 -0.11 -8.44 20.66
N SER A 200 0.10 -7.15 20.99
CA SER A 200 -0.21 -6.04 20.07
C SER A 200 0.58 -6.15 18.78
N ILE A 201 -0.12 -5.92 17.67
CA ILE A 201 0.47 -5.76 16.34
C ILE A 201 0.59 -4.29 15.91
N CYS A 202 0.45 -3.36 16.87
CA CYS A 202 0.44 -1.91 16.64
C CYS A 202 1.57 -1.21 17.39
N ASN A 203 2.78 -1.81 17.39
CA ASN A 203 3.90 -1.34 18.21
C ASN A 203 4.65 -0.15 17.59
N TYR A 204 4.57 0.02 16.26
CA TYR A 204 5.26 1.08 15.54
C TYR A 204 4.26 1.88 14.72
N ILE A 205 4.25 3.20 14.90
CA ILE A 205 3.49 4.13 14.08
C ILE A 205 4.49 4.93 13.25
N HIS A 206 4.42 4.79 11.94
CA HIS A 206 5.36 5.38 11.00
C HIS A 206 4.65 6.38 10.09
N PHE A 207 5.20 7.59 10.04
CA PHE A 207 4.77 8.66 9.14
C PHE A 207 5.86 8.94 8.13
N MET A 208 5.58 8.74 6.85
CA MET A 208 6.50 9.08 5.78
C MET A 208 6.03 10.34 5.07
N ARG A 209 6.76 11.45 5.30
CA ARG A 209 6.45 12.76 4.72
C ARG A 209 6.98 12.93 3.30
N ASN A 210 8.20 12.48 3.06
CA ASN A 210 8.90 12.68 1.79
C ASN A 210 9.66 11.40 1.43
N SER A 211 9.86 11.16 0.14
CA SER A 211 10.82 10.16 -0.33
C SER A 211 12.24 10.71 -0.24
N HIS A 212 13.14 9.94 0.33
CA HIS A 212 14.58 10.23 0.33
C HIS A 212 15.38 8.92 0.17
N PRO A 213 16.29 8.81 -0.80
CA PRO A 213 16.50 9.75 -1.91
C PRO A 213 15.23 9.97 -2.77
N ALA A 214 15.22 11.10 -3.50
CA ALA A 214 14.11 11.38 -4.42
C ALA A 214 13.90 10.21 -5.39
N GLY A 215 12.64 9.84 -5.62
CA GLY A 215 12.27 8.74 -6.52
C GLY A 215 12.63 7.33 -6.02
N ARG A 216 13.10 7.17 -4.75
CA ARG A 216 13.26 5.82 -4.17
C ARG A 216 11.92 5.12 -3.97
N HIS A 217 10.89 5.88 -3.62
CA HIS A 217 9.55 5.37 -3.39
C HIS A 217 8.64 5.73 -4.55
N THR A 218 7.95 4.72 -5.07
CA THR A 218 6.90 4.88 -6.08
C THR A 218 5.56 4.55 -5.45
N VAL A 219 4.59 5.45 -5.57
CA VAL A 219 3.20 5.24 -5.13
C VAL A 219 2.33 4.94 -6.34
N VAL A 220 1.70 3.77 -6.34
CA VAL A 220 0.71 3.36 -7.34
C VAL A 220 -0.66 3.49 -6.69
N LEU A 221 -1.38 4.56 -7.03
CA LEU A 221 -2.77 4.76 -6.59
C LEU A 221 -3.70 3.91 -7.47
N VAL A 222 -4.62 3.19 -6.86
CA VAL A 222 -5.55 2.31 -7.58
C VAL A 222 -6.99 2.75 -7.33
N GLY A 223 -7.78 2.87 -8.42
CA GLY A 223 -9.17 3.34 -8.37
C GLY A 223 -10.13 2.40 -7.64
N GLU A 224 -9.75 1.15 -7.46
CA GLU A 224 -10.51 0.12 -6.76
C GLU A 224 -10.19 0.07 -5.26
N GLU A 225 -11.07 -0.58 -4.50
CA GLU A 225 -10.89 -0.83 -3.07
C GLU A 225 -10.00 -2.05 -2.89
N LEU A 226 -8.82 -1.87 -2.31
CA LEU A 226 -7.81 -2.91 -2.15
C LEU A 226 -7.34 -3.04 -0.70
N GLY A 227 -7.48 -4.23 -0.14
CA GLY A 227 -7.14 -4.52 1.24
C GLY A 227 -7.82 -3.57 2.23
N TYR A 228 -7.21 -3.29 3.38
CA TYR A 228 -7.80 -2.49 4.47
C TYR A 228 -6.79 -1.55 5.12
#